data_bcb6b4356bd8003175a05811e85c9e74
#
_entry.id   bcb6b4356bd8003175a05811e85c9e74
#
_cell.length_a   1.000
_cell.length_b   1.000
_cell.length_c   1.000
_cell.angle_alpha   90.00
_cell.angle_beta   90.00
_cell.angle_gamma   90.00
#
_symmetry.space_group_name_H-M   'P 1'
#
loop_
_entity.id
_entity.type
_entity.pdbx_description
1 polymer ?
#
loop_
_entity_poly.entity_id
_entity_poly.type
_entity_poly.pdbx_seq_one_letter_code
_entity_poly.pdbx_strand_id
1 'polypeptide(L)'
;MTLGALVNGTLQLLWPARCAACDRSTPDGTIFCDECTPSLSVLLGACPGCALPRADWNALRGRCGLCRRIPFSFCEARAAYEYGAALADAIVRMKHGQRWMARRLGPLLVPALMDALARGGFGADDVVVPVPLHARRLRERGFNQALELVRAALRDIARTRALVVAMPRGLPRLERRLLRRTRATKALGHAGPAARMAEVAGAFALAPAAAERVRFRRVLLVDDVLTTGATANECAGALMAAGARDVHVLALARAV
;
A
#
# COMPACT_ATOMS: atom_id res chain seq x y z
N MET A 1 39.48 -1.61 -8.61
CA MET A 1 38.61 -1.17 -7.49
C MET A 1 38.37 0.32 -7.68
N THR A 2 37.12 0.69 -7.94
CA THR A 2 36.75 2.10 -8.18
C THR A 2 36.67 2.87 -6.86
N LEU A 3 37.04 4.15 -6.85
CA LEU A 3 36.97 5.06 -5.68
C LEU A 3 35.61 5.00 -4.98
N GLY A 4 34.53 4.76 -5.72
CA GLY A 4 33.16 4.57 -5.20
C GLY A 4 32.97 3.32 -4.33
N ALA A 5 33.71 2.24 -4.59
CA ALA A 5 33.63 1.01 -3.78
C ALA A 5 34.33 1.18 -2.42
N LEU A 6 35.42 1.95 -2.38
CA LEU A 6 36.14 2.27 -1.12
C LEU A 6 35.34 3.22 -0.23
N VAL A 7 34.69 4.24 -0.83
CA VAL A 7 33.85 5.21 -0.07
C VAL A 7 32.59 4.52 0.47
N ASN A 8 31.98 3.63 -0.29
CA ASN A 8 30.85 2.83 0.21
C ASN A 8 31.28 1.88 1.35
N GLY A 9 32.43 1.20 1.24
CA GLY A 9 32.92 0.31 2.28
C GLY A 9 33.22 1.02 3.61
N THR A 10 33.79 2.22 3.59
CA THR A 10 34.06 3.01 4.81
C THR A 10 32.80 3.61 5.44
N LEU A 11 31.83 4.04 4.62
CA LEU A 11 30.52 4.50 5.12
C LEU A 11 29.72 3.37 5.78
N GLN A 12 29.86 2.13 5.29
CA GLN A 12 29.23 0.93 5.86
C GLN A 12 29.80 0.52 7.22
N LEU A 13 31.09 0.73 7.44
CA LEU A 13 31.71 0.51 8.75
C LEU A 13 31.19 1.50 9.80
N LEU A 14 30.89 2.74 9.40
CA LEU A 14 30.39 3.79 10.29
C LEU A 14 28.86 3.79 10.40
N TRP A 15 28.15 3.32 9.37
CA TRP A 15 26.68 3.29 9.32
C TRP A 15 26.17 2.03 8.61
N PRO A 16 26.26 0.86 9.26
CA PRO A 16 25.83 -0.39 8.65
C PRO A 16 24.32 -0.37 8.35
N ALA A 17 23.95 -0.97 7.22
CA ALA A 17 22.55 -1.21 6.92
C ALA A 17 21.94 -2.08 8.03
N ARG A 18 20.72 -1.76 8.46
CA ARG A 18 20.03 -2.45 9.55
C ARG A 18 18.74 -3.12 9.11
N CYS A 19 18.44 -4.27 9.68
CA CYS A 19 17.19 -4.98 9.44
C CYS A 19 15.98 -4.11 9.77
N ALA A 20 15.00 -4.05 8.87
CA ALA A 20 13.80 -3.26 9.05
C ALA A 20 12.93 -3.71 10.25
N ALA A 21 13.04 -4.98 10.66
CA ALA A 21 12.31 -5.53 11.80
C ALA A 21 13.11 -5.45 13.11
N CYS A 22 14.26 -6.13 13.20
CA CYS A 22 14.97 -6.36 14.46
C CYS A 22 16.20 -5.44 14.69
N ASP A 23 16.50 -4.56 13.73
CA ASP A 23 17.63 -3.60 13.81
C ASP A 23 19.04 -4.21 13.80
N ARG A 24 19.20 -5.50 13.59
CA ARG A 24 20.51 -6.13 13.39
C ARG A 24 21.16 -5.63 12.10
N SER A 25 22.48 -5.61 12.05
CA SER A 25 23.22 -5.30 10.83
C SER A 25 22.84 -6.25 9.70
N THR A 26 22.71 -5.73 8.50
CA THR A 26 22.40 -6.52 7.29
C THR A 26 23.43 -6.23 6.21
N PRO A 27 23.66 -7.19 5.28
CA PRO A 27 24.41 -6.88 4.06
C PRO A 27 23.74 -5.74 3.28
N ASP A 28 24.52 -5.05 2.49
CA ASP A 28 24.02 -3.94 1.68
C ASP A 28 22.87 -4.35 0.76
N GLY A 29 21.88 -3.47 0.71
CA GLY A 29 20.71 -3.65 -0.13
C GLY A 29 19.63 -4.58 0.44
N THR A 30 19.91 -5.37 1.50
CA THR A 30 18.90 -6.22 2.12
C THR A 30 17.99 -5.43 3.07
N ILE A 31 16.68 -5.68 2.98
CA ILE A 31 15.68 -5.00 3.83
C ILE A 31 15.59 -5.71 5.18
N PHE A 32 15.63 -7.02 5.19
CA PHE A 32 15.56 -7.87 6.37
C PHE A 32 16.82 -8.75 6.47
N CYS A 33 17.21 -9.09 7.68
CA CYS A 33 18.29 -10.07 7.93
C CYS A 33 17.83 -11.50 7.64
N ASP A 34 18.79 -12.43 7.60
CA ASP A 34 18.55 -13.84 7.28
C ASP A 34 17.57 -14.52 8.24
N GLU A 35 17.49 -14.09 9.50
CA GLU A 35 16.52 -14.60 10.47
C GLU A 35 15.10 -14.03 10.26
N CYS A 36 14.98 -12.77 9.82
CA CYS A 36 13.70 -12.13 9.63
C CYS A 36 13.08 -12.43 8.24
N THR A 37 13.92 -12.62 7.22
CA THR A 37 13.46 -12.89 5.84
C THR A 37 12.54 -14.12 5.73
N PRO A 38 12.81 -15.27 6.37
CA PRO A 38 11.93 -16.45 6.27
C PRO A 38 10.55 -16.25 6.89
N SER A 39 10.38 -15.24 7.75
CA SER A 39 9.09 -14.91 8.37
C SER A 39 8.17 -14.05 7.50
N LEU A 40 8.61 -13.66 6.31
CA LEU A 40 7.82 -12.88 5.36
C LEU A 40 6.93 -13.82 4.56
N SER A 41 5.61 -13.70 4.70
CA SER A 41 4.63 -14.46 3.94
C SER A 41 4.15 -13.64 2.75
N VAL A 42 4.59 -14.00 1.55
CA VAL A 42 4.06 -13.41 0.30
C VAL A 42 2.61 -13.86 0.13
N LEU A 43 1.71 -12.93 -0.12
CA LEU A 43 0.29 -13.23 -0.24
C LEU A 43 -0.02 -13.79 -1.65
N LEU A 44 -0.13 -15.11 -1.74
CA LEU A 44 -0.47 -15.82 -2.98
C LEU A 44 -1.87 -16.41 -2.94
N GLY A 45 -2.61 -16.32 -4.05
CA GLY A 45 -3.92 -16.95 -4.19
C GLY A 45 -5.01 -16.39 -3.27
N ALA A 46 -4.92 -15.12 -2.89
CA ALA A 46 -5.90 -14.44 -2.06
C ALA A 46 -7.22 -14.17 -2.80
N CYS A 47 -8.28 -13.88 -2.04
CA CYS A 47 -9.57 -13.48 -2.58
C CYS A 47 -9.42 -12.23 -3.47
N PRO A 48 -9.81 -12.28 -4.75
CA PRO A 48 -9.64 -11.14 -5.66
C PRO A 48 -10.45 -9.92 -5.22
N GLY A 49 -11.59 -10.13 -4.54
CA GLY A 49 -12.42 -9.02 -4.09
C GLY A 49 -11.85 -8.23 -2.92
N CYS A 50 -11.18 -8.87 -1.94
CA CYS A 50 -10.73 -8.18 -0.71
C CYS A 50 -9.35 -8.59 -0.20
N ALA A 51 -8.58 -9.32 -0.98
CA ALA A 51 -7.27 -9.84 -0.64
C ALA A 51 -7.22 -10.72 0.62
N LEU A 52 -8.34 -11.35 1.03
CA LEU A 52 -8.35 -12.29 2.15
C LEU A 52 -7.46 -13.49 1.81
N PRO A 53 -6.53 -13.94 2.69
CA PRO A 53 -5.67 -15.09 2.43
C PRO A 53 -6.44 -16.36 2.06
N ARG A 54 -5.80 -17.26 1.32
CA ARG A 54 -6.43 -18.47 0.78
C ARG A 54 -6.98 -19.41 1.86
N ALA A 55 -6.37 -19.47 3.02
CA ALA A 55 -6.85 -20.28 4.15
C ALA A 55 -8.27 -19.90 4.58
N ASP A 56 -8.66 -18.64 4.37
CA ASP A 56 -9.93 -18.07 4.82
C ASP A 56 -11.00 -18.00 3.71
N TRP A 57 -10.71 -18.49 2.49
CA TRP A 57 -11.67 -18.52 1.39
C TRP A 57 -11.47 -19.72 0.45
N ASN A 58 -12.55 -20.14 -0.21
CA ASN A 58 -12.52 -21.20 -1.20
C ASN A 58 -12.70 -20.60 -2.62
N ALA A 59 -11.71 -20.81 -3.49
CA ALA A 59 -11.72 -20.30 -4.86
C ALA A 59 -12.93 -20.82 -5.70
N LEU A 60 -13.42 -22.02 -5.44
CA LEU A 60 -14.59 -22.61 -6.13
C LEU A 60 -15.88 -21.84 -5.87
N ARG A 61 -15.95 -21.06 -4.80
CA ARG A 61 -17.13 -20.23 -4.45
C ARG A 61 -17.05 -18.80 -4.98
N GLY A 62 -16.02 -18.44 -5.74
CA GLY A 62 -15.82 -17.14 -6.38
C GLY A 62 -15.48 -15.99 -5.43
N ARG A 63 -16.32 -15.70 -4.43
CA ARG A 63 -16.12 -14.63 -3.42
C ARG A 63 -16.04 -15.22 -2.02
N CYS A 64 -15.13 -14.69 -1.19
CA CYS A 64 -15.02 -15.09 0.21
C CYS A 64 -16.23 -14.66 1.05
N GLY A 65 -16.35 -15.19 2.28
CA GLY A 65 -17.46 -14.88 3.18
C GLY A 65 -17.58 -13.37 3.49
N LEU A 66 -16.46 -12.65 3.56
CA LEU A 66 -16.46 -11.19 3.77
C LEU A 66 -17.09 -10.45 2.57
N CYS A 67 -16.65 -10.76 1.34
CA CYS A 67 -17.15 -10.13 0.11
C CYS A 67 -18.64 -10.46 -0.18
N ARG A 68 -19.16 -11.56 0.36
CA ARG A 68 -20.58 -11.87 0.24
C ARG A 68 -21.45 -11.04 1.19
N ARG A 69 -20.88 -10.63 2.34
CA ARG A 69 -21.59 -9.84 3.34
C ARG A 69 -21.43 -8.34 3.14
N ILE A 70 -20.32 -7.93 2.55
CA ILE A 70 -19.98 -6.51 2.38
C ILE A 70 -19.81 -6.21 0.89
N PRO A 71 -20.75 -5.46 0.29
CA PRO A 71 -20.57 -4.94 -1.07
C PRO A 71 -19.55 -3.79 -1.02
N PHE A 72 -18.29 -4.09 -1.37
CA PHE A 72 -17.26 -3.07 -1.46
C PHE A 72 -17.49 -2.16 -2.66
N SER A 73 -17.18 -0.87 -2.50
CA SER A 73 -17.20 0.14 -3.56
C SER A 73 -15.98 0.07 -4.48
N PHE A 74 -15.02 -0.80 -4.21
CA PHE A 74 -13.89 -1.09 -5.10
C PHE A 74 -14.09 -2.43 -5.82
N CYS A 75 -13.52 -2.54 -7.01
CA CYS A 75 -13.67 -3.74 -7.86
C CYS A 75 -12.88 -4.93 -7.35
N GLU A 76 -11.63 -4.68 -6.93
CA GLU A 76 -10.72 -5.69 -6.39
C GLU A 76 -9.74 -5.09 -5.39
N ALA A 77 -9.18 -5.94 -4.55
CA ALA A 77 -8.10 -5.57 -3.66
C ALA A 77 -6.95 -6.59 -3.74
N ARG A 78 -5.72 -6.09 -3.61
CA ARG A 78 -4.49 -6.87 -3.57
C ARG A 78 -3.63 -6.43 -2.40
N ALA A 79 -2.81 -7.34 -1.91
CA ALA A 79 -1.73 -7.02 -0.99
C ALA A 79 -0.50 -7.84 -1.38
N ALA A 80 0.68 -7.29 -1.09
CA ALA A 80 1.94 -7.95 -1.42
C ALA A 80 2.23 -9.10 -0.44
N TYR A 81 1.93 -8.90 0.85
CA TYR A 81 2.26 -9.83 1.93
C TYR A 81 1.09 -10.02 2.90
N GLU A 82 1.15 -11.08 3.68
CA GLU A 82 0.38 -11.20 4.91
C GLU A 82 0.97 -10.30 6.00
N TYR A 83 0.11 -9.68 6.82
CA TYR A 83 0.54 -8.84 7.92
C TYR A 83 0.92 -9.73 9.11
N GLY A 84 2.20 -9.77 9.45
CA GLY A 84 2.68 -10.54 10.59
C GLY A 84 4.20 -10.48 10.70
N ALA A 85 4.73 -11.07 11.78
CA ALA A 85 6.15 -11.25 12.05
C ALA A 85 7.00 -10.01 11.70
N ALA A 86 8.13 -10.21 11.02
CA ALA A 86 9.07 -9.13 10.70
C ALA A 86 8.46 -7.97 9.89
N LEU A 87 7.48 -8.23 9.02
CA LEU A 87 6.83 -7.16 8.26
C LEU A 87 5.95 -6.28 9.15
N ALA A 88 5.25 -6.88 10.12
CA ALA A 88 4.45 -6.13 11.10
C ALA A 88 5.33 -5.17 11.92
N ASP A 89 6.48 -5.65 12.42
CA ASP A 89 7.44 -4.84 13.17
C ASP A 89 7.96 -3.68 12.32
N ALA A 90 8.35 -3.94 11.08
CA ALA A 90 8.83 -2.91 10.16
C ALA A 90 7.75 -1.84 9.88
N ILE A 91 6.48 -2.24 9.68
CA ILE A 91 5.36 -1.32 9.47
C ILE A 91 5.06 -0.50 10.74
N VAL A 92 5.14 -1.11 11.92
CA VAL A 92 4.98 -0.42 13.20
C VAL A 92 6.08 0.63 13.37
N ARG A 93 7.34 0.28 13.16
CA ARG A 93 8.48 1.22 13.21
C ARG A 93 8.31 2.37 12.22
N MET A 94 7.87 2.08 10.99
CA MET A 94 7.53 3.12 10.01
C MET A 94 6.46 4.07 10.56
N LYS A 95 5.40 3.55 11.21
CA LYS A 95 4.31 4.36 11.78
C LYS A 95 4.75 5.24 12.96
N HIS A 96 5.84 4.88 13.64
CA HIS A 96 6.43 5.64 14.74
C HIS A 96 7.47 6.68 14.30
N GLY A 97 7.31 7.27 13.13
CA GLY A 97 8.11 8.42 12.68
C GLY A 97 9.34 8.07 11.83
N GLN A 98 9.64 6.80 11.60
CA GLN A 98 10.78 6.40 10.79
C GLN A 98 10.44 6.46 9.28
N ARG A 99 10.32 7.68 8.74
CA ARG A 99 9.98 7.91 7.32
C ARG A 99 10.91 7.19 6.33
N TRP A 100 12.19 7.07 6.66
CA TRP A 100 13.16 6.37 5.81
C TRP A 100 12.80 4.89 5.61
N MET A 101 12.09 4.29 6.58
CA MET A 101 11.59 2.92 6.50
C MET A 101 10.65 2.72 5.31
N ALA A 102 9.80 3.71 5.00
CA ALA A 102 8.91 3.63 3.85
C ALA A 102 9.68 3.52 2.52
N ARG A 103 10.87 4.15 2.43
CA ARG A 103 11.74 4.04 1.25
C ARG A 103 12.32 2.63 1.11
N ARG A 104 12.63 1.97 2.21
CA ARG A 104 13.14 0.60 2.22
C ARG A 104 12.05 -0.44 1.94
N LEU A 105 10.85 -0.23 2.48
CA LEU A 105 9.71 -1.14 2.28
C LEU A 105 9.03 -0.98 0.92
N GLY A 106 9.19 0.19 0.28
CA GLY A 106 8.57 0.46 -1.03
C GLY A 106 8.89 -0.57 -2.13
N PRO A 107 10.13 -1.02 -2.30
CA PRO A 107 10.47 -2.07 -3.28
C PRO A 107 9.69 -3.38 -3.09
N LEU A 108 9.29 -3.72 -1.86
CA LEU A 108 8.46 -4.89 -1.58
C LEU A 108 7.06 -4.79 -2.21
N LEU A 109 6.60 -3.57 -2.47
CA LEU A 109 5.30 -3.34 -3.10
C LEU A 109 5.36 -3.53 -4.64
N VAL A 110 6.55 -3.45 -5.26
CA VAL A 110 6.70 -3.42 -6.72
C VAL A 110 6.05 -4.61 -7.42
N PRO A 111 6.27 -5.88 -7.03
CA PRO A 111 5.65 -7.01 -7.73
C PRO A 111 4.12 -6.94 -7.73
N ALA A 112 3.52 -6.65 -6.58
CA ALA A 112 2.06 -6.55 -6.45
C ALA A 112 1.51 -5.29 -7.16
N LEU A 113 2.27 -4.19 -7.20
CA LEU A 113 1.92 -2.98 -7.93
C LEU A 113 1.91 -3.26 -9.44
N MET A 114 2.95 -3.89 -9.98
CA MET A 114 3.02 -4.24 -11.40
C MET A 114 1.88 -5.18 -11.81
N ASP A 115 1.58 -6.20 -11.00
CA ASP A 115 0.47 -7.12 -11.25
C ASP A 115 -0.89 -6.38 -11.20
N ALA A 116 -1.11 -5.50 -10.23
CA ALA A 116 -2.33 -4.70 -10.12
C ALA A 116 -2.52 -3.76 -11.33
N LEU A 117 -1.46 -3.10 -11.77
CA LEU A 117 -1.50 -2.20 -12.92
C LEU A 117 -1.77 -2.96 -14.23
N ALA A 118 -1.10 -4.10 -14.43
CA ALA A 118 -1.27 -4.91 -15.64
C ALA A 118 -2.68 -5.50 -15.73
N ARG A 119 -3.17 -6.16 -14.67
CA ARG A 119 -4.52 -6.78 -14.65
C ARG A 119 -5.64 -5.76 -14.70
N GLY A 120 -5.49 -4.64 -14.00
CA GLY A 120 -6.46 -3.55 -14.04
C GLY A 120 -6.45 -2.76 -15.35
N GLY A 121 -5.49 -3.02 -16.25
CA GLY A 121 -5.35 -2.33 -17.51
C GLY A 121 -5.05 -0.83 -17.37
N PHE A 122 -4.30 -0.47 -16.31
CA PHE A 122 -3.93 0.91 -16.03
C PHE A 122 -2.97 1.48 -17.09
N GLY A 123 -3.03 2.80 -17.26
CA GLY A 123 -2.17 3.55 -18.18
C GLY A 123 -1.86 4.96 -17.67
N ALA A 124 -1.19 5.75 -18.49
CA ALA A 124 -0.71 7.10 -18.15
C ALA A 124 -1.84 8.09 -17.79
N ASP A 125 -3.04 7.85 -18.27
CA ASP A 125 -4.21 8.69 -17.98
C ASP A 125 -4.88 8.36 -16.65
N ASP A 126 -4.60 7.18 -16.09
CA ASP A 126 -5.15 6.72 -14.83
C ASP A 126 -4.35 7.28 -13.63
N VAL A 127 -4.87 7.09 -12.41
CA VAL A 127 -4.28 7.70 -11.23
C VAL A 127 -4.01 6.70 -10.11
N VAL A 128 -2.90 6.91 -9.42
CA VAL A 128 -2.56 6.24 -8.16
C VAL A 128 -2.83 7.23 -7.02
N VAL A 129 -3.63 6.82 -6.04
CA VAL A 129 -4.06 7.66 -4.94
C VAL A 129 -3.68 7.01 -3.62
N PRO A 130 -2.81 7.61 -2.80
CA PRO A 130 -2.54 7.09 -1.47
C PRO A 130 -3.71 7.39 -0.52
N VAL A 131 -4.09 6.43 0.32
CA VAL A 131 -5.05 6.64 1.40
C VAL A 131 -4.59 7.79 2.30
N PRO A 132 -5.42 8.83 2.52
CA PRO A 132 -5.00 9.99 3.29
C PRO A 132 -5.05 9.73 4.80
N LEU A 133 -4.12 10.32 5.53
CA LEU A 133 -4.18 10.44 6.97
C LEU A 133 -5.01 11.66 7.38
N HIS A 134 -5.66 11.57 8.54
CA HIS A 134 -6.21 12.75 9.19
C HIS A 134 -5.09 13.72 9.60
N ALA A 135 -5.35 15.04 9.53
CA ALA A 135 -4.35 16.09 9.81
C ALA A 135 -3.63 15.91 11.16
N ARG A 136 -4.34 15.47 12.21
CA ARG A 136 -3.74 15.15 13.52
C ARG A 136 -2.67 14.07 13.38
N ARG A 137 -2.99 12.91 12.77
CA ARG A 137 -2.04 11.82 12.59
C ARG A 137 -0.88 12.19 11.65
N LEU A 138 -1.16 13.04 10.66
CA LEU A 138 -0.11 13.52 9.77
C LEU A 138 0.90 14.41 10.54
N ARG A 139 0.43 15.26 11.47
CA ARG A 139 1.32 16.04 12.33
C ARG A 139 2.11 15.15 13.31
N GLU A 140 1.45 14.17 13.94
CA GLU A 140 2.10 13.21 14.85
C GLU A 140 3.20 12.39 14.18
N ARG A 141 2.97 11.93 12.93
CA ARG A 141 3.88 11.04 12.18
C ARG A 141 4.85 11.77 11.27
N GLY A 142 4.54 13.03 10.90
CA GLY A 142 5.34 13.83 9.98
C GLY A 142 5.18 13.48 8.50
N PHE A 143 4.55 12.35 8.15
CA PHE A 143 4.38 11.89 6.77
C PHE A 143 3.19 10.93 6.61
N ASN A 144 2.79 10.69 5.36
CA ASN A 144 1.79 9.69 5.01
C ASN A 144 2.51 8.43 4.52
N GLN A 145 2.30 7.29 5.21
CA GLN A 145 2.95 6.00 4.93
C GLN A 145 2.63 5.48 3.54
N ALA A 146 1.34 5.45 3.18
CA ALA A 146 0.88 4.98 1.88
C ALA A 146 1.51 5.78 0.73
N LEU A 147 1.61 7.12 0.90
CA LEU A 147 2.26 7.99 -0.07
C LEU A 147 3.76 7.67 -0.20
N GLU A 148 4.49 7.54 0.90
CA GLU A 148 5.93 7.30 0.83
C GLU A 148 6.27 5.90 0.30
N LEU A 149 5.45 4.88 0.64
CA LEU A 149 5.57 3.52 0.10
C LEU A 149 5.39 3.51 -1.41
N VAL A 150 4.25 4.01 -1.90
CA VAL A 150 3.98 3.99 -3.35
C VAL A 150 4.94 4.89 -4.13
N ARG A 151 5.38 6.01 -3.54
CA ARG A 151 6.38 6.87 -4.14
C ARG A 151 7.73 6.16 -4.29
N ALA A 152 8.14 5.35 -3.30
CA ALA A 152 9.35 4.55 -3.39
C ALA A 152 9.21 3.44 -4.43
N ALA A 153 8.10 2.71 -4.46
CA ALA A 153 7.82 1.68 -5.46
C ALA A 153 7.83 2.24 -6.91
N LEU A 154 7.14 3.35 -7.15
CA LEU A 154 7.10 3.99 -8.48
C LEU A 154 8.49 4.50 -8.93
N ARG A 155 9.33 4.98 -7.99
CA ARG A 155 10.70 5.35 -8.31
C ARG A 155 11.56 4.15 -8.69
N ASP A 156 11.37 3.02 -8.02
CA ASP A 156 12.08 1.78 -8.29
C ASP A 156 11.72 1.25 -9.68
N ILE A 157 10.43 1.24 -10.01
CA ILE A 157 9.95 0.92 -11.36
C ILE A 157 10.58 1.85 -12.39
N ALA A 158 10.54 3.16 -12.18
CA ALA A 158 11.05 4.14 -13.13
C ALA A 158 12.57 4.04 -13.37
N ARG A 159 13.33 3.50 -12.41
CA ARG A 159 14.77 3.25 -12.53
C ARG A 159 15.10 1.94 -13.23
N THR A 160 14.16 1.02 -13.31
CA THR A 160 14.34 -0.32 -13.86
C THR A 160 13.76 -0.38 -15.26
N ARG A 161 14.63 -0.23 -16.29
CA ARG A 161 14.21 -0.17 -17.70
C ARG A 161 13.28 -1.34 -18.10
N ALA A 162 13.56 -2.55 -17.65
CA ALA A 162 12.73 -3.72 -17.94
C ALA A 162 11.29 -3.57 -17.40
N LEU A 163 11.12 -2.97 -16.20
CA LEU A 163 9.79 -2.73 -15.62
C LEU A 163 9.03 -1.63 -16.37
N VAL A 164 9.72 -0.59 -16.83
CA VAL A 164 9.11 0.48 -17.66
C VAL A 164 8.61 -0.09 -19.00
N VAL A 165 9.41 -0.92 -19.65
CA VAL A 165 9.03 -1.58 -20.91
C VAL A 165 7.83 -2.53 -20.73
N ALA A 166 7.69 -3.16 -19.56
CA ALA A 166 6.54 -4.00 -19.22
C ALA A 166 5.22 -3.21 -19.06
N MET A 167 5.25 -1.87 -19.11
CA MET A 167 4.07 -1.00 -18.99
C MET A 167 3.78 -0.25 -20.29
N PRO A 168 3.25 -0.91 -21.33
CA PRO A 168 3.10 -0.33 -22.67
C PRO A 168 2.13 0.87 -22.71
N ARG A 169 1.22 0.97 -21.74
CA ARG A 169 0.30 2.12 -21.59
C ARG A 169 0.86 3.24 -20.73
N GLY A 170 2.13 3.13 -20.30
CA GLY A 170 2.75 4.06 -19.34
C GLY A 170 2.30 3.85 -17.90
N LEU A 171 2.95 4.55 -17.00
CA LEU A 171 2.62 4.50 -15.57
C LEU A 171 1.53 5.53 -15.23
N PRO A 172 0.56 5.18 -14.37
CA PRO A 172 -0.46 6.11 -13.89
C PRO A 172 0.15 7.22 -13.05
N ARG A 173 -0.52 8.36 -13.00
CA ARG A 173 -0.06 9.55 -12.27
C ARG A 173 -0.27 9.40 -10.77
N LEU A 174 0.71 9.76 -9.97
CA LEU A 174 0.58 9.79 -8.51
C LEU A 174 -0.12 11.07 -8.05
N GLU A 175 -1.38 10.94 -7.63
CA GLU A 175 -2.24 12.03 -7.14
C GLU A 175 -2.25 12.09 -5.61
N ARG A 176 -1.38 12.90 -5.03
CA ARG A 176 -1.09 12.92 -3.59
C ARG A 176 -2.15 13.61 -2.73
N ARG A 177 -2.95 14.50 -3.30
CA ARG A 177 -3.90 15.38 -2.57
C ARG A 177 -5.31 15.27 -3.11
N LEU A 178 -5.66 14.18 -3.75
CA LEU A 178 -6.96 13.99 -4.36
C LEU A 178 -8.03 13.69 -3.32
N LEU A 179 -7.71 12.86 -2.34
CA LEU A 179 -8.56 12.56 -1.19
C LEU A 179 -8.07 13.28 0.07
N ARG A 180 -9.01 13.62 0.94
CA ARG A 180 -8.77 14.14 2.30
C ARG A 180 -9.54 13.31 3.31
N ARG A 181 -8.94 13.08 4.47
CA ARG A 181 -9.64 12.54 5.64
C ARG A 181 -10.12 13.71 6.46
N THR A 182 -11.42 13.93 6.47
CA THR A 182 -12.08 15.11 7.04
C THR A 182 -12.33 14.96 8.55
N ARG A 183 -12.49 13.71 9.02
CA ARG A 183 -12.79 13.39 10.41
C ARG A 183 -11.74 12.46 11.01
N ALA A 184 -11.31 12.74 12.24
CA ALA A 184 -10.52 11.80 13.01
C ALA A 184 -11.39 10.59 13.40
N THR A 185 -10.83 9.38 13.30
CA THR A 185 -11.51 8.15 13.69
C THR A 185 -10.69 7.44 14.77
N LYS A 186 -11.38 6.73 15.65
CA LYS A 186 -10.75 5.94 16.70
C LYS A 186 -10.07 4.69 16.12
N ALA A 187 -8.99 4.24 16.76
CA ALA A 187 -8.43 2.93 16.48
C ALA A 187 -9.29 1.87 17.17
N LEU A 188 -10.01 1.09 16.40
CA LEU A 188 -10.94 0.08 16.93
C LEU A 188 -10.27 -1.30 17.04
N GLY A 189 -9.15 -1.42 17.75
CA GLY A 189 -8.46 -2.66 18.08
C GLY A 189 -9.01 -3.96 17.43
N HIS A 190 -9.70 -4.78 18.20
CA HIS A 190 -10.29 -6.06 17.75
C HIS A 190 -11.74 -5.94 17.24
N ALA A 191 -12.25 -4.74 16.96
CA ALA A 191 -13.62 -4.57 16.48
C ALA A 191 -13.84 -5.24 15.11
N GLY A 192 -15.01 -5.84 14.96
CA GLY A 192 -15.42 -6.51 13.72
C GLY A 192 -15.59 -5.56 12.53
N PRO A 193 -15.77 -6.11 11.31
CA PRO A 193 -15.86 -5.32 10.08
C PRO A 193 -16.97 -4.26 10.09
N ALA A 194 -18.15 -4.58 10.60
CA ALA A 194 -19.30 -3.65 10.67
C ALA A 194 -19.00 -2.42 11.52
N ALA A 195 -18.43 -2.59 12.72
CA ALA A 195 -18.05 -1.49 13.60
C ALA A 195 -16.96 -0.60 12.96
N ARG A 196 -15.98 -1.21 12.28
CA ARG A 196 -14.93 -0.46 11.57
C ARG A 196 -15.50 0.33 10.39
N MET A 197 -16.48 -0.21 9.67
CA MET A 197 -17.16 0.52 8.60
C MET A 197 -17.94 1.70 9.13
N ALA A 198 -18.74 1.51 10.19
CA ALA A 198 -19.48 2.59 10.84
C ALA A 198 -18.54 3.70 11.34
N GLU A 199 -17.38 3.34 11.91
CA GLU A 199 -16.41 4.33 12.42
C GLU A 199 -15.83 5.21 11.30
N VAL A 200 -15.61 4.69 10.11
CA VAL A 200 -15.00 5.47 9.01
C VAL A 200 -16.03 6.11 8.08
N ALA A 201 -17.33 5.82 8.24
CA ALA A 201 -18.38 6.37 7.38
C ALA A 201 -18.34 7.91 7.35
N GLY A 202 -18.34 8.51 6.15
CA GLY A 202 -18.25 9.96 5.94
C GLY A 202 -16.92 10.60 6.34
N ALA A 203 -15.88 9.80 6.64
CA ALA A 203 -14.60 10.34 7.09
C ALA A 203 -13.67 10.76 5.93
N PHE A 204 -14.06 10.53 4.68
CA PHE A 204 -13.23 10.83 3.51
C PHE A 204 -14.02 11.63 2.47
N ALA A 205 -13.36 12.58 1.86
CA ALA A 205 -13.93 13.40 0.78
C ALA A 205 -12.85 13.75 -0.25
N LEU A 206 -13.27 14.08 -1.47
CA LEU A 206 -12.36 14.67 -2.44
C LEU A 206 -11.92 16.05 -1.99
N ALA A 207 -10.70 16.41 -2.39
CA ALA A 207 -10.25 17.79 -2.28
C ALA A 207 -11.07 18.68 -3.22
N PRO A 208 -11.24 19.98 -2.92
CA PRO A 208 -11.90 20.91 -3.85
C PRO A 208 -11.27 20.83 -5.25
N ALA A 209 -12.10 20.91 -6.29
CA ALA A 209 -11.71 20.81 -7.69
C ALA A 209 -10.95 19.53 -8.09
N ALA A 210 -11.04 18.45 -7.29
CA ALA A 210 -10.36 17.21 -7.60
C ALA A 210 -11.19 16.23 -8.45
N ALA A 211 -12.49 16.45 -8.61
CA ALA A 211 -13.40 15.57 -9.35
C ALA A 211 -12.95 15.39 -10.82
N GLU A 212 -12.57 16.46 -11.50
CA GLU A 212 -12.07 16.42 -12.88
C GLU A 212 -10.87 15.48 -13.07
N ARG A 213 -10.05 15.32 -12.03
CA ARG A 213 -8.84 14.48 -12.08
C ARG A 213 -9.12 12.99 -11.91
N VAL A 214 -10.33 12.60 -11.53
CA VAL A 214 -10.74 11.19 -11.37
C VAL A 214 -11.84 10.79 -12.34
N ARG A 215 -12.56 11.74 -12.88
CA ARG A 215 -13.70 11.48 -13.76
C ARG A 215 -13.27 10.60 -14.95
N PHE A 216 -13.98 9.50 -15.14
CA PHE A 216 -13.73 8.49 -16.18
C PHE A 216 -12.37 7.77 -16.11
N ARG A 217 -11.58 7.95 -15.03
CA ARG A 217 -10.27 7.32 -14.86
C ARG A 217 -10.37 6.11 -13.95
N ARG A 218 -9.48 5.16 -14.14
CA ARG A 218 -9.22 4.12 -13.16
C ARG A 218 -8.40 4.69 -12.02
N VAL A 219 -8.71 4.27 -10.81
CA VAL A 219 -8.01 4.70 -9.60
C VAL A 219 -7.40 3.49 -8.91
N LEU A 220 -6.08 3.49 -8.72
CA LEU A 220 -5.40 2.57 -7.82
C LEU A 220 -5.23 3.24 -6.47
N LEU A 221 -6.06 2.86 -5.51
CA LEU A 221 -5.96 3.31 -4.12
C LEU A 221 -4.90 2.49 -3.38
N VAL A 222 -3.92 3.14 -2.75
CA VAL A 222 -2.81 2.47 -2.07
C VAL A 222 -2.83 2.74 -0.57
N ASP A 223 -2.68 1.68 0.24
CA ASP A 223 -2.56 1.76 1.70
C ASP A 223 -1.33 0.96 2.20
N ASP A 224 -0.95 1.13 3.46
CA ASP A 224 0.10 0.33 4.08
C ASP A 224 -0.43 -1.04 4.53
N VAL A 225 -1.58 -1.10 5.19
CA VAL A 225 -2.20 -2.33 5.69
C VAL A 225 -3.70 -2.37 5.41
N LEU A 226 -4.12 -3.38 4.68
CA LEU A 226 -5.53 -3.67 4.48
C LEU A 226 -6.01 -4.63 5.58
N THR A 227 -6.92 -4.16 6.42
CA THR A 227 -7.55 -4.95 7.49
C THR A 227 -8.95 -5.45 7.06
N THR A 228 -10.01 -4.86 7.51
CA THR A 228 -11.38 -5.17 7.09
C THR A 228 -11.75 -4.58 5.73
N GLY A 229 -10.91 -3.71 5.17
CA GLY A 229 -11.22 -2.95 3.96
C GLY A 229 -12.08 -1.70 4.19
N ALA A 230 -12.48 -1.40 5.42
CA ALA A 230 -13.39 -0.29 5.73
C ALA A 230 -12.87 1.06 5.23
N THR A 231 -11.61 1.39 5.52
CA THR A 231 -10.98 2.63 5.04
C THR A 231 -10.92 2.70 3.51
N ALA A 232 -10.48 1.61 2.88
CA ALA A 232 -10.40 1.53 1.43
C ALA A 232 -11.79 1.65 0.78
N ASN A 233 -12.80 1.01 1.38
CA ASN A 233 -14.18 1.09 0.91
C ASN A 233 -14.75 2.51 0.95
N GLU A 234 -14.54 3.22 2.05
CA GLU A 234 -15.02 4.59 2.19
C GLU A 234 -14.31 5.54 1.21
N CYS A 235 -12.99 5.39 1.05
CA CYS A 235 -12.23 6.12 0.03
C CYS A 235 -12.73 5.81 -1.39
N ALA A 236 -12.99 4.53 -1.70
CA ALA A 236 -13.50 4.10 -2.99
C ALA A 236 -14.90 4.67 -3.24
N GLY A 237 -15.79 4.65 -2.26
CA GLY A 237 -17.13 5.26 -2.36
C GLY A 237 -17.06 6.75 -2.73
N ALA A 238 -16.18 7.50 -2.06
CA ALA A 238 -15.98 8.92 -2.39
C ALA A 238 -15.44 9.14 -3.81
N LEU A 239 -14.53 8.28 -4.28
CA LEU A 239 -13.97 8.35 -5.64
C LEU A 239 -15.02 7.97 -6.70
N MET A 240 -15.80 6.92 -6.46
CA MET A 240 -16.88 6.50 -7.36
C MET A 240 -17.97 7.57 -7.47
N ALA A 241 -18.36 8.18 -6.35
CA ALA A 241 -19.32 9.30 -6.32
C ALA A 241 -18.82 10.54 -7.10
N ALA A 242 -17.50 10.71 -7.23
CA ALA A 242 -16.88 11.75 -8.03
C ALA A 242 -16.72 11.39 -9.52
N GLY A 243 -17.22 10.22 -9.94
CA GLY A 243 -17.21 9.80 -11.35
C GLY A 243 -15.96 9.02 -11.76
N ALA A 244 -15.21 8.43 -10.82
CA ALA A 244 -14.18 7.46 -11.17
C ALA A 244 -14.80 6.30 -11.96
N ARG A 245 -14.07 5.80 -12.97
CA ARG A 245 -14.51 4.65 -13.78
C ARG A 245 -14.58 3.37 -12.96
N ASP A 246 -13.52 3.08 -12.26
CA ASP A 246 -13.38 1.97 -11.32
C ASP A 246 -12.29 2.28 -10.28
N VAL A 247 -12.36 1.61 -9.14
CA VAL A 247 -11.36 1.74 -8.06
C VAL A 247 -10.82 0.36 -7.71
N HIS A 248 -9.52 0.23 -7.75
CA HIS A 248 -8.76 -0.93 -7.31
C HIS A 248 -7.98 -0.57 -6.05
N VAL A 249 -7.70 -1.55 -5.20
CA VAL A 249 -6.98 -1.33 -3.94
C VAL A 249 -5.70 -2.15 -3.92
N LEU A 250 -4.61 -1.54 -3.48
CA LEU A 250 -3.33 -2.19 -3.24
C LEU A 250 -2.82 -1.84 -1.85
N ALA A 251 -2.38 -2.85 -1.09
CA ALA A 251 -1.70 -2.66 0.19
C ALA A 251 -0.35 -3.37 0.23
N LEU A 252 0.56 -2.89 1.09
CA LEU A 252 1.79 -3.61 1.35
C LEU A 252 1.48 -4.92 2.10
N ALA A 253 0.56 -4.87 3.07
CA ALA A 253 0.20 -6.05 3.85
C ALA A 253 -1.30 -6.21 4.03
N ARG A 254 -1.76 -7.47 4.18
CA ARG A 254 -3.13 -7.86 4.52
C ARG A 254 -3.18 -8.45 5.91
N ALA A 255 -3.88 -7.81 6.82
CA ALA A 255 -4.17 -8.37 8.14
C ALA A 255 -5.49 -9.16 8.12
N VAL A 256 -5.51 -10.26 8.83
CA VAL A 256 -6.66 -11.16 9.03
C VAL A 256 -7.25 -10.96 10.42
#